data_523e117e4f5ff73f754a6ddaac22ee71
#
_entry.id   523e117e4f5ff73f754a6ddaac22ee71
#
_cell.length_a   1.000
_cell.length_b   1.000
_cell.length_c   1.000
_cell.angle_alpha   90.00
_cell.angle_beta   90.00
_cell.angle_gamma   90.00
#
_symmetry.space_group_name_H-M   'P 1'
#
loop_
_entity.id
_entity.type
_entity.pdbx_description
1 polymer ?
#
loop_
_entity_poly.entity_id
_entity_poly.type
_entity_poly.pdbx_seq_one_letter_code
_entity_poly.pdbx_strand_id
1 'polypeptide(L)'
;FYASMGLNDLARRALNYFIETQQENGKIENYNGYMVETGAVLWSVGEYFRYTRDKEWIGEIKPALLKACRYLTEWRKRSKKDSLRGRGYGMIDGKVADPEDYFHQFMLNGYGYLGMKRMGEVFEAIGAEEAESLQKEAADWRNDIRESLERTMALSPVVPLGDGTWSPTAPPWTE
;
A
#
# COMPACT_ATOMS: atom_id res chain seq x y z
N PHE A 1 -15.67 -0.21 5.68
CA PHE A 1 -16.79 0.23 6.55
C PHE A 1 -18.14 -0.14 5.94
N TYR A 2 -18.57 0.46 4.81
CA TYR A 2 -19.91 0.19 4.24
C TYR A 2 -20.18 -1.28 3.94
N ALA A 3 -19.22 -1.99 3.34
CA ALA A 3 -19.36 -3.41 3.04
C ALA A 3 -19.51 -4.27 4.30
N SER A 4 -18.83 -3.93 5.40
CA SER A 4 -18.99 -4.65 6.67
C SER A 4 -20.36 -4.46 7.33
N MET A 5 -21.11 -3.45 6.89
CA MET A 5 -22.50 -3.17 7.31
C MET A 5 -23.53 -3.74 6.31
N GLY A 6 -23.13 -4.46 5.27
CA GLY A 6 -24.01 -4.94 4.21
C GLY A 6 -24.45 -3.89 3.19
N LEU A 7 -23.90 -2.66 3.25
CA LEU A 7 -24.22 -1.56 2.32
C LEU A 7 -23.34 -1.65 1.06
N ASN A 8 -23.43 -2.81 0.36
CA ASN A 8 -22.52 -3.16 -0.72
C ASN A 8 -22.57 -2.20 -1.91
N ASP A 9 -23.77 -1.77 -2.32
CA ASP A 9 -23.94 -0.84 -3.45
C ASP A 9 -23.33 0.54 -3.15
N LEU A 10 -23.46 0.99 -1.90
CA LEU A 10 -22.84 2.25 -1.47
C LEU A 10 -21.30 2.12 -1.45
N ALA A 11 -20.77 0.99 -0.95
CA ALA A 11 -19.35 0.70 -0.95
C ALA A 11 -18.79 0.67 -2.38
N ARG A 12 -19.44 -0.07 -3.30
CA ARG A 12 -19.04 -0.16 -4.70
C ARG A 12 -19.06 1.20 -5.39
N ARG A 13 -20.11 1.99 -5.20
CA ARG A 13 -20.21 3.34 -5.77
C ARG A 13 -19.09 4.26 -5.27
N ALA A 14 -18.74 4.19 -3.99
CA ALA A 14 -17.63 4.97 -3.44
C ALA A 14 -16.28 4.54 -4.03
N LEU A 15 -16.07 3.24 -4.27
CA LEU A 15 -14.84 2.72 -4.89
C LEU A 15 -14.76 3.06 -6.37
N ASN A 16 -15.89 3.03 -7.10
CA ASN A 16 -15.93 3.41 -8.52
C ASN A 16 -15.44 4.84 -8.73
N TYR A 17 -15.74 5.77 -7.83
CA TYR A 17 -15.22 7.14 -7.92
C TYR A 17 -13.69 7.18 -8.05
N PHE A 18 -12.97 6.39 -7.26
CA PHE A 18 -11.50 6.32 -7.33
C PHE A 18 -11.00 5.64 -8.61
N ILE A 19 -11.73 4.65 -9.10
CA ILE A 19 -11.39 3.97 -10.36
C ILE A 19 -11.59 4.92 -11.55
N GLU A 20 -12.69 5.68 -11.57
CA GLU A 20 -13.02 6.65 -12.62
C GLU A 20 -12.06 7.84 -12.66
N THR A 21 -11.51 8.23 -11.50
CA THR A 21 -10.55 9.34 -11.39
C THR A 21 -9.09 8.89 -11.53
N GLN A 22 -8.85 7.61 -11.82
CA GLN A 22 -7.49 7.09 -12.02
C GLN A 22 -6.78 7.79 -13.19
N GLN A 23 -5.55 8.21 -12.96
CA GLN A 23 -4.70 8.81 -13.98
C GLN A 23 -4.23 7.78 -15.02
N GLU A 24 -3.79 8.24 -16.19
CA GLU A 24 -3.32 7.38 -17.28
C GLU A 24 -2.19 6.43 -16.88
N ASN A 25 -1.29 6.87 -16.02
CA ASN A 25 -0.17 6.06 -15.51
C ASN A 25 -0.56 5.06 -14.43
N GLY A 26 -1.83 5.07 -13.98
CA GLY A 26 -2.35 4.18 -12.94
C GLY A 26 -2.37 4.76 -11.53
N LYS A 27 -1.83 5.96 -11.33
CA LYS A 27 -1.91 6.67 -10.05
C LYS A 27 -3.34 7.02 -9.71
N ILE A 28 -3.70 6.91 -8.43
CA ILE A 28 -4.93 7.45 -7.85
C ILE A 28 -4.52 8.49 -6.82
N GLU A 29 -4.93 9.72 -7.03
CA GLU A 29 -4.62 10.85 -6.17
C GLU A 29 -5.70 11.91 -6.36
N ASN A 30 -6.59 12.04 -5.39
CA ASN A 30 -7.73 12.95 -5.44
C ASN A 30 -7.63 14.08 -4.41
N TYR A 31 -6.73 13.97 -3.44
CA TYR A 31 -6.63 14.93 -2.36
C TYR A 31 -5.23 15.51 -2.23
N ASN A 32 -5.06 16.74 -2.72
CA ASN A 32 -3.95 17.66 -2.41
C ASN A 32 -2.52 17.05 -2.42
N GLY A 33 -2.23 16.15 -3.35
CA GLY A 33 -0.90 15.57 -3.50
C GLY A 33 -0.54 14.51 -2.45
N TYR A 34 -1.49 14.03 -1.63
CA TYR A 34 -1.26 12.88 -0.77
C TYR A 34 -1.16 11.59 -1.58
N MET A 35 -0.07 10.86 -1.40
CA MET A 35 0.32 9.79 -2.31
C MET A 35 -0.09 8.39 -1.84
N VAL A 36 -0.76 8.30 -0.69
CA VAL A 36 -1.18 7.04 -0.06
C VAL A 36 -2.37 6.39 -0.78
N GLU A 37 -3.13 7.16 -1.56
CA GLU A 37 -4.44 6.76 -2.08
C GLU A 37 -4.37 5.54 -2.99
N THR A 38 -3.39 5.44 -3.89
CA THR A 38 -3.29 4.28 -4.80
C THR A 38 -3.26 2.95 -4.03
N GLY A 39 -2.40 2.83 -3.02
CA GLY A 39 -2.33 1.63 -2.19
C GLY A 39 -3.59 1.42 -1.34
N ALA A 40 -4.13 2.50 -0.78
CA ALA A 40 -5.34 2.46 0.05
C ALA A 40 -6.58 2.03 -0.74
N VAL A 41 -6.73 2.48 -1.99
CA VAL A 41 -7.84 2.06 -2.87
C VAL A 41 -7.73 0.58 -3.23
N LEU A 42 -6.55 0.10 -3.63
CA LEU A 42 -6.34 -1.33 -3.90
C LEU A 42 -6.67 -2.19 -2.68
N TRP A 43 -6.23 -1.77 -1.49
CA TRP A 43 -6.59 -2.43 -0.25
C TRP A 43 -8.11 -2.41 -0.01
N SER A 44 -8.77 -1.27 -0.20
CA SER A 44 -10.21 -1.11 0.01
C SER A 44 -11.04 -1.96 -0.95
N VAL A 45 -10.63 -2.05 -2.22
CA VAL A 45 -11.24 -2.97 -3.22
C VAL A 45 -11.09 -4.42 -2.78
N GLY A 46 -9.90 -4.80 -2.29
CA GLY A 46 -9.67 -6.15 -1.77
C GLY A 46 -10.53 -6.46 -0.55
N GLU A 47 -10.68 -5.51 0.40
CA GLU A 47 -11.58 -5.68 1.53
C GLU A 47 -13.05 -5.76 1.09
N TYR A 48 -13.49 -4.95 0.13
CA TYR A 48 -14.83 -5.07 -0.46
C TYR A 48 -15.06 -6.49 -1.01
N PHE A 49 -14.12 -7.00 -1.81
CA PHE A 49 -14.22 -8.35 -2.36
C PHE A 49 -14.26 -9.43 -1.28
N ARG A 50 -13.59 -9.28 -0.17
CA ARG A 50 -13.64 -10.24 0.96
C ARG A 50 -15.04 -10.37 1.56
N TYR A 51 -15.80 -9.28 1.60
CA TYR A 51 -17.19 -9.27 2.09
C TYR A 51 -18.18 -9.76 1.05
N THR A 52 -18.03 -9.37 -0.21
CA THR A 52 -19.05 -9.51 -1.25
C THR A 52 -18.83 -10.69 -2.20
N ARG A 53 -17.57 -11.06 -2.43
CA ARG A 53 -17.18 -12.03 -3.47
C ARG A 53 -17.67 -11.64 -4.89
N ASP A 54 -17.84 -10.36 -5.14
CA ASP A 54 -18.32 -9.79 -6.41
C ASP A 54 -17.26 -9.93 -7.51
N LYS A 55 -17.19 -11.13 -8.09
CA LYS A 55 -16.24 -11.46 -9.15
C LYS A 55 -16.53 -10.72 -10.45
N GLU A 56 -17.80 -10.41 -10.71
CA GLU A 56 -18.24 -9.73 -11.92
C GLU A 56 -17.67 -8.31 -11.94
N TRP A 57 -17.95 -7.54 -10.90
CA TRP A 57 -17.42 -6.19 -10.79
C TRP A 57 -15.88 -6.14 -10.76
N ILE A 58 -15.22 -7.06 -10.07
CA ILE A 58 -13.75 -7.15 -10.11
C ILE A 58 -13.26 -7.40 -11.54
N GLY A 59 -13.94 -8.25 -12.31
CA GLY A 59 -13.62 -8.49 -13.72
C GLY A 59 -13.72 -7.22 -14.57
N GLU A 60 -14.77 -6.43 -14.35
CA GLU A 60 -14.97 -5.15 -15.05
C GLU A 60 -13.85 -4.15 -14.78
N ILE A 61 -13.43 -3.99 -13.51
CA ILE A 61 -12.40 -3.03 -13.11
C ILE A 61 -10.97 -3.58 -13.14
N LYS A 62 -10.76 -4.88 -13.45
CA LYS A 62 -9.43 -5.53 -13.49
C LYS A 62 -8.38 -4.72 -14.26
N PRO A 63 -8.66 -4.16 -15.44
CA PRO A 63 -7.66 -3.37 -16.17
C PRO A 63 -7.16 -2.15 -15.37
N ALA A 64 -8.04 -1.48 -14.64
CA ALA A 64 -7.68 -0.34 -13.80
C ALA A 64 -6.85 -0.79 -12.57
N LEU A 65 -7.25 -1.89 -11.94
CA LEU A 65 -6.50 -2.47 -10.80
C LEU A 65 -5.08 -2.86 -11.21
N LEU A 66 -4.91 -3.51 -12.37
CA LEU A 66 -3.58 -3.86 -12.90
C LEU A 66 -2.73 -2.63 -13.20
N LYS A 67 -3.36 -1.56 -13.70
CA LYS A 67 -2.67 -0.30 -13.95
C LYS A 67 -2.15 0.34 -12.65
N ALA A 68 -2.95 0.31 -11.58
CA ALA A 68 -2.54 0.78 -10.26
C ALA A 68 -1.41 -0.09 -9.65
N CYS A 69 -1.50 -1.41 -9.77
CA CYS A 69 -0.45 -2.33 -9.33
C CYS A 69 0.88 -2.06 -10.05
N ARG A 70 0.83 -1.88 -11.38
CA ARG A 70 2.03 -1.53 -12.17
C ARG A 70 2.62 -0.19 -11.75
N TYR A 71 1.80 0.82 -11.51
CA TYR A 71 2.25 2.11 -11.02
C TYR A 71 3.05 1.96 -9.71
N LEU A 72 2.54 1.23 -8.73
CA LEU A 72 3.22 0.99 -7.47
C LEU A 72 4.53 0.21 -7.64
N THR A 73 4.54 -0.82 -8.51
CA THR A 73 5.75 -1.60 -8.79
C THR A 73 6.83 -0.74 -9.45
N GLU A 74 6.48 0.09 -10.42
CA GLU A 74 7.43 1.00 -11.08
C GLU A 74 7.95 2.07 -10.11
N TRP A 75 7.09 2.55 -9.21
CA TRP A 75 7.50 3.49 -8.18
C TRP A 75 8.53 2.86 -7.23
N ARG A 76 8.28 1.63 -6.73
CA ARG A 76 9.22 0.88 -5.90
C ARG A 76 10.58 0.66 -6.56
N LYS A 77 10.62 0.37 -7.86
CA LYS A 77 11.88 0.14 -8.60
C LYS A 77 12.85 1.30 -8.48
N ARG A 78 12.37 2.53 -8.32
CA ARG A 78 13.22 3.73 -8.20
C ARG A 78 14.10 3.70 -6.96
N SER A 79 13.65 3.03 -5.90
CA SER A 79 14.36 2.90 -4.61
C SER A 79 15.15 1.60 -4.46
N LYS A 80 15.15 0.72 -5.47
CA LYS A 80 15.97 -0.51 -5.45
C LYS A 80 17.43 -0.20 -5.81
N LYS A 81 18.07 0.60 -4.95
CA LYS A 81 19.47 1.01 -5.06
C LYS A 81 20.22 0.52 -3.82
N ASP A 82 21.43 -0.06 -4.00
CA ASP A 82 22.23 -0.60 -2.89
C ASP A 82 22.53 0.43 -1.81
N SER A 83 22.65 1.71 -2.18
CA SER A 83 22.82 2.81 -1.22
C SER A 83 21.65 3.00 -0.25
N LEU A 84 20.49 2.42 -0.54
CA LEU A 84 19.28 2.48 0.28
C LEU A 84 19.04 1.19 1.11
N ARG A 85 19.97 0.21 1.07
CA ARG A 85 19.85 -1.01 1.88
C ARG A 85 19.68 -0.69 3.37
N GLY A 86 18.60 -1.22 3.98
CA GLY A 86 18.23 -0.98 5.37
C GLY A 86 17.71 0.44 5.68
N ARG A 87 17.54 1.31 4.67
CA ARG A 87 17.00 2.67 4.84
C ARG A 87 16.14 3.12 3.65
N GLY A 88 15.19 2.26 3.26
CA GLY A 88 14.24 2.55 2.20
C GLY A 88 14.47 1.79 0.89
N TYR A 89 15.38 0.81 0.83
CA TYR A 89 15.52 -0.05 -0.34
C TYR A 89 14.17 -0.71 -0.68
N GLY A 90 13.73 -0.58 -1.93
CA GLY A 90 12.45 -1.13 -2.38
C GLY A 90 11.22 -0.53 -1.72
N MET A 91 11.34 0.57 -0.97
CA MET A 91 10.23 1.34 -0.44
C MET A 91 9.93 2.53 -1.34
N ILE A 92 8.67 2.92 -1.44
CA ILE A 92 8.29 4.16 -2.13
C ILE A 92 8.50 5.35 -1.21
N ASP A 93 8.95 6.45 -1.79
CA ASP A 93 9.09 7.75 -1.15
C ASP A 93 7.91 8.65 -1.53
N GLY A 94 7.42 9.46 -0.62
CA GLY A 94 6.31 10.35 -0.93
C GLY A 94 5.70 11.03 0.28
N LYS A 95 4.67 11.82 -0.01
CA LYS A 95 3.91 12.62 0.94
C LYS A 95 2.67 11.85 1.40
N VAL A 96 2.45 11.75 2.72
CA VAL A 96 1.23 11.15 3.30
C VAL A 96 0.44 12.11 4.18
N ALA A 97 1.11 13.13 4.72
CA ALA A 97 0.56 14.19 5.56
C ALA A 97 1.60 15.32 5.63
N ASP A 98 1.35 16.35 6.43
CA ASP A 98 2.41 17.29 6.78
C ASP A 98 3.49 16.61 7.65
N PRO A 99 4.76 16.93 7.46
CA PRO A 99 5.33 17.92 6.55
C PRO A 99 5.23 17.52 5.07
N GLU A 100 5.43 18.48 4.18
CA GLU A 100 5.33 18.28 2.73
C GLU A 100 6.52 17.55 2.13
N ASP A 101 7.51 17.19 2.93
CA ASP A 101 8.72 16.52 2.49
C ASP A 101 8.47 15.08 2.07
N TYR A 102 9.26 14.60 1.11
CA TYR A 102 9.21 13.26 0.60
C TYR A 102 10.12 12.35 1.40
N PHE A 103 9.52 11.35 2.08
CA PHE A 103 10.22 10.36 2.87
C PHE A 103 9.80 8.94 2.48
N HIS A 104 10.65 7.96 2.75
CA HIS A 104 10.28 6.55 2.73
C HIS A 104 9.46 6.23 3.99
N GLN A 105 8.19 6.64 3.99
CA GLN A 105 7.31 6.55 5.15
C GLN A 105 6.73 5.15 5.30
N PHE A 106 6.71 4.61 6.52
CA PHE A 106 6.16 3.28 6.80
C PHE A 106 4.66 3.21 6.53
N MET A 107 3.90 4.28 6.79
CA MET A 107 2.47 4.33 6.47
C MET A 107 2.20 4.23 4.96
N LEU A 108 2.93 5.00 4.14
CA LEU A 108 2.82 4.97 2.68
C LEU A 108 3.12 3.56 2.14
N ASN A 109 4.20 2.97 2.62
CA ASN A 109 4.62 1.64 2.21
C ASN A 109 3.71 0.54 2.75
N GLY A 110 3.15 0.72 3.94
CA GLY A 110 2.15 -0.18 4.52
C GLY A 110 0.90 -0.28 3.67
N TYR A 111 0.33 0.85 3.24
CA TYR A 111 -0.83 0.84 2.33
C TYR A 111 -0.48 0.29 0.94
N GLY A 112 0.70 0.62 0.40
CA GLY A 112 1.15 0.05 -0.87
C GLY A 112 1.25 -1.48 -0.79
N TYR A 113 1.93 -2.00 0.22
CA TYR A 113 2.04 -3.44 0.48
C TYR A 113 0.68 -4.11 0.66
N LEU A 114 -0.19 -3.55 1.52
CA LEU A 114 -1.52 -4.11 1.77
C LEU A 114 -2.38 -4.14 0.50
N GLY A 115 -2.31 -3.08 -0.32
CA GLY A 115 -2.99 -3.02 -1.60
C GLY A 115 -2.51 -4.13 -2.54
N MET A 116 -1.19 -4.28 -2.72
CA MET A 116 -0.61 -5.32 -3.57
C MET A 116 -0.95 -6.73 -3.07
N LYS A 117 -0.87 -6.96 -1.76
CA LYS A 117 -1.26 -8.23 -1.16
C LYS A 117 -2.71 -8.57 -1.44
N ARG A 118 -3.63 -7.62 -1.25
CA ARG A 118 -5.05 -7.84 -1.53
C ARG A 118 -5.31 -8.11 -3.01
N MET A 119 -4.61 -7.43 -3.90
CA MET A 119 -4.75 -7.71 -5.34
C MET A 119 -4.27 -9.11 -5.69
N GLY A 120 -3.17 -9.58 -5.12
CA GLY A 120 -2.74 -10.98 -5.29
C GLY A 120 -3.81 -11.99 -4.85
N GLU A 121 -4.43 -11.77 -3.67
CA GLU A 121 -5.50 -12.62 -3.14
C GLU A 121 -6.78 -12.57 -4.01
N VAL A 122 -7.18 -11.38 -4.46
CA VAL A 122 -8.36 -11.17 -5.31
C VAL A 122 -8.16 -11.83 -6.67
N PHE A 123 -7.01 -11.64 -7.30
CA PHE A 123 -6.71 -12.17 -8.62
C PHE A 123 -6.57 -13.70 -8.59
N GLU A 124 -6.03 -14.27 -7.54
CA GLU A 124 -6.06 -15.72 -7.31
C GLU A 124 -7.51 -16.25 -7.24
N ALA A 125 -8.37 -15.57 -6.46
CA ALA A 125 -9.76 -15.98 -6.28
C ALA A 125 -10.62 -15.89 -7.57
N ILE A 126 -10.23 -15.05 -8.53
CA ILE A 126 -10.88 -14.96 -9.84
C ILE A 126 -10.15 -15.77 -10.93
N GLY A 127 -9.05 -16.45 -10.61
CA GLY A 127 -8.27 -17.27 -11.54
C GLY A 127 -7.46 -16.45 -12.56
N ALA A 128 -7.02 -15.23 -12.19
CA ALA A 128 -6.23 -14.39 -13.08
C ALA A 128 -4.74 -14.78 -13.06
N GLU A 129 -4.11 -14.77 -14.23
CA GLU A 129 -2.70 -15.18 -14.42
C GLU A 129 -1.69 -14.29 -13.66
N GLU A 130 -2.06 -13.06 -13.36
CA GLU A 130 -1.19 -12.10 -12.68
C GLU A 130 -1.08 -12.32 -11.16
N ALA A 131 -1.89 -13.23 -10.59
CA ALA A 131 -1.97 -13.45 -9.14
C ALA A 131 -0.61 -13.75 -8.50
N GLU A 132 0.13 -14.73 -9.05
CA GLU A 132 1.43 -15.16 -8.51
C GLU A 132 2.46 -14.03 -8.51
N SER A 133 2.52 -13.27 -9.60
CA SER A 133 3.46 -12.14 -9.71
C SER A 133 3.17 -11.03 -8.70
N LEU A 134 1.90 -10.73 -8.44
CA LEU A 134 1.49 -9.74 -7.45
C LEU A 134 1.75 -10.22 -6.01
N GLN A 135 1.52 -11.50 -5.73
CA GLN A 135 1.83 -12.10 -4.43
C GLN A 135 3.33 -12.05 -4.14
N LYS A 136 4.15 -12.37 -5.13
CA LYS A 136 5.62 -12.27 -5.03
C LYS A 136 6.06 -10.83 -4.77
N GLU A 137 5.56 -9.87 -5.56
CA GLU A 137 5.89 -8.46 -5.40
C GLU A 137 5.49 -7.94 -4.00
N ALA A 138 4.32 -8.35 -3.48
CA ALA A 138 3.90 -8.01 -2.14
C ALA A 138 4.81 -8.63 -1.06
N ALA A 139 5.22 -9.88 -1.24
CA ALA A 139 6.13 -10.56 -0.30
C ALA A 139 7.51 -9.88 -0.26
N ASP A 140 8.05 -9.52 -1.42
CA ASP A 140 9.31 -8.79 -1.54
C ASP A 140 9.21 -7.41 -0.87
N TRP A 141 8.11 -6.69 -1.11
CA TRP A 141 7.89 -5.38 -0.49
C TRP A 141 7.81 -5.46 1.03
N ARG A 142 7.10 -6.45 1.56
CA ARG A 142 7.06 -6.68 3.01
C ARG A 142 8.45 -6.89 3.61
N ASN A 143 9.30 -7.64 2.93
CA ASN A 143 10.66 -7.91 3.40
C ASN A 143 11.51 -6.62 3.40
N ASP A 144 11.41 -5.82 2.34
CA ASP A 144 12.11 -4.53 2.24
C ASP A 144 11.66 -3.55 3.35
N ILE A 145 10.35 -3.50 3.65
CA ILE A 145 9.80 -2.70 4.76
C ILE A 145 10.37 -3.18 6.10
N ARG A 146 10.38 -4.50 6.34
CA ARG A 146 10.85 -5.08 7.61
C ARG A 146 12.34 -4.80 7.83
N GLU A 147 13.17 -5.01 6.81
CA GLU A 147 14.61 -4.72 6.90
C GLU A 147 14.85 -3.25 7.26
N SER A 148 14.15 -2.34 6.61
CA SER A 148 14.24 -0.90 6.89
C SER A 148 13.73 -0.55 8.28
N LEU A 149 12.62 -1.16 8.73
CA LEU A 149 12.06 -0.91 10.07
C LEU A 149 12.99 -1.42 11.18
N GLU A 150 13.50 -2.64 11.06
CA GLU A 150 14.43 -3.25 12.02
C GLU A 150 15.69 -2.38 12.19
N ARG A 151 16.24 -1.89 11.07
CA ARG A 151 17.38 -0.98 11.11
C ARG A 151 17.04 0.37 11.75
N THR A 152 15.91 0.96 11.35
CA THR A 152 15.45 2.24 11.90
C THR A 152 15.26 2.14 13.42
N MET A 153 14.63 1.07 13.89
CA MET A 153 14.47 0.83 15.34
C MET A 153 15.80 0.64 16.06
N ALA A 154 16.77 -0.05 15.42
CA ALA A 154 18.10 -0.25 16.02
C ALA A 154 18.91 1.05 16.15
N LEU A 155 18.63 2.04 15.31
CA LEU A 155 19.28 3.37 15.34
C LEU A 155 18.51 4.40 16.17
N SER A 156 17.25 4.11 16.49
CA SER A 156 16.38 5.03 17.22
C SER A 156 16.64 5.03 18.72
N PRO A 157 16.40 6.15 19.41
CA PRO A 157 16.61 6.22 20.84
C PRO A 157 15.64 5.31 21.61
N VAL A 158 16.09 4.79 22.72
CA VAL A 158 15.26 4.17 23.74
C VAL A 158 14.84 5.25 24.74
N VAL A 159 13.55 5.34 25.02
CA VAL A 159 12.98 6.38 25.89
C VAL A 159 12.45 5.77 27.19
N PRO A 160 12.61 6.45 28.35
CA PRO A 160 12.06 6.00 29.61
C PRO A 160 10.54 6.20 29.61
N LEU A 161 9.82 5.19 30.14
CA LEU A 161 8.41 5.30 30.47
C LEU A 161 8.26 5.67 31.97
N GLY A 162 7.16 6.30 32.34
CA GLY A 162 6.95 6.81 33.69
C GLY A 162 6.88 5.75 34.79
N ASP A 163 6.81 4.47 34.42
CA ASP A 163 6.78 3.31 35.33
C ASP A 163 8.16 2.68 35.62
N GLY A 164 9.25 3.30 35.14
CA GLY A 164 10.62 2.83 35.28
C GLY A 164 11.06 1.82 34.21
N THR A 165 10.22 1.52 33.23
CA THR A 165 10.61 0.72 32.05
C THR A 165 11.10 1.62 30.92
N TRP A 166 11.67 1.01 29.87
CA TRP A 166 12.19 1.69 28.69
C TRP A 166 11.57 1.09 27.43
N SER A 167 11.26 1.93 26.45
CA SER A 167 10.70 1.50 25.17
C SER A 167 11.56 1.95 24.00
N PRO A 168 11.87 1.06 23.04
CA PRO A 168 12.44 1.48 21.77
C PRO A 168 11.43 2.34 21.01
N THR A 169 11.92 3.33 20.30
CA THR A 169 11.11 4.16 19.41
C THR A 169 11.26 3.73 17.96
N ALA A 170 10.27 4.04 17.14
CA ALA A 170 10.32 3.87 15.69
C ALA A 170 9.81 5.17 15.04
N PRO A 171 10.66 5.91 14.33
CA PRO A 171 10.20 7.04 13.53
C PRO A 171 9.21 6.58 12.45
N PRO A 172 8.34 7.48 11.95
CA PRO A 172 7.37 7.14 10.92
C PRO A 172 7.98 6.93 9.53
N TRP A 173 9.27 7.18 9.35
CA TRP A 173 10.04 6.98 8.10
C TRP A 173 11.43 6.41 8.37
N THR A 174 12.10 5.95 7.30
CA THR A 174 13.52 5.55 7.34
C THR A 174 14.44 6.77 7.21
N GLU A 175 15.62 6.70 7.81
CA GLU A 175 16.69 7.68 7.63
C GLU A 175 17.49 7.44 6.34
#